data_a1b4cf10353a967dd4af48386bc7a8b5
#
_entry.id   a1b4cf10353a967dd4af48386bc7a8b5
#
_cell.length_a   1.000
_cell.length_b   1.000
_cell.length_c   1.000
_cell.angle_alpha   90.00
_cell.angle_beta   90.00
_cell.angle_gamma   90.00
#
_symmetry.space_group_name_H-M   'P 1'
#
loop_
_entity.id
_entity.type
_entity.pdbx_description
1 polymer ?
#
loop_
_entity_poly.entity_id
_entity_poly.type
_entity_poly.pdbx_seq_one_letter_code
_entity_poly.pdbx_strand_id
1 'polypeptide(L)'
;SIRQGKGAFAVKNIMCGDRRKKPSVSICAGLVLGLSWIAVTGVGCRTQGFDAGRVQPKVFDPGEGPVNSIRLFTSPVLFNLDGEPGPDAFKARVYAVRDSVPKPVPFTEGTLEIIIFDEASNRDQQDPPRQVWSFSGLVLDRHRIQTSIGYSYDFTLEIDKSKPLPGKVSVVAKFTQPDGVLIFAKPVSITVEP
;
A
#
# COMPACT_ATOMS: atom_id res chain seq x y z
N SER A 1 -48.38 -7.89 6.22
CA SER A 1 -48.10 -7.90 4.78
C SER A 1 -46.70 -7.34 4.53
N ILE A 2 -45.73 -8.23 4.43
CA ILE A 2 -44.27 -7.87 4.31
C ILE A 2 -43.94 -7.91 2.82
N ARG A 3 -43.55 -6.77 2.23
CA ARG A 3 -42.98 -6.70 0.87
C ARG A 3 -41.48 -6.81 0.94
N GLN A 4 -40.97 -7.91 0.44
CA GLN A 4 -39.54 -8.11 0.16
C GLN A 4 -39.15 -7.38 -1.14
N GLY A 5 -38.30 -6.37 -1.04
CA GLY A 5 -37.64 -5.73 -2.19
C GLY A 5 -36.33 -6.45 -2.53
N LYS A 6 -36.32 -7.23 -3.63
CA LYS A 6 -35.10 -7.79 -4.22
C LYS A 6 -34.38 -6.71 -5.03
N GLY A 7 -33.30 -6.15 -4.51
CA GLY A 7 -32.36 -5.30 -5.27
C GLY A 7 -31.27 -6.17 -5.87
N ALA A 8 -31.30 -6.42 -7.17
CA ALA A 8 -30.25 -7.09 -7.92
C ALA A 8 -29.13 -6.07 -8.21
N PHE A 9 -27.96 -6.24 -7.63
CA PHE A 9 -26.77 -5.49 -8.01
C PHE A 9 -26.13 -6.13 -9.25
N ALA A 10 -26.19 -5.38 -10.36
CA ALA A 10 -25.52 -5.76 -11.60
C ALA A 10 -24.02 -5.46 -11.48
N VAL A 11 -23.19 -6.50 -11.47
CA VAL A 11 -21.74 -6.40 -11.55
C VAL A 11 -21.35 -6.08 -13.00
N LYS A 12 -20.86 -4.87 -13.24
CA LYS A 12 -20.36 -4.44 -14.54
C LYS A 12 -18.93 -4.93 -14.72
N ASN A 13 -18.75 -6.01 -15.48
CA ASN A 13 -17.44 -6.51 -15.91
C ASN A 13 -16.78 -5.48 -16.84
N ILE A 14 -15.69 -4.89 -16.41
CA ILE A 14 -14.79 -4.09 -17.25
C ILE A 14 -13.72 -5.04 -17.81
N MET A 15 -13.84 -5.34 -19.10
CA MET A 15 -12.83 -6.05 -19.88
C MET A 15 -11.60 -5.15 -20.05
N CYS A 16 -10.49 -5.56 -19.48
CA CYS A 16 -9.18 -4.94 -19.68
C CYS A 16 -8.55 -5.52 -20.95
N GLY A 17 -8.43 -4.68 -22.00
CA GLY A 17 -7.85 -5.04 -23.28
C GLY A 17 -6.33 -5.25 -23.20
N ASP A 18 -5.90 -6.45 -23.52
CA ASP A 18 -4.50 -6.87 -23.69
C ASP A 18 -3.95 -6.26 -25.02
N ARG A 19 -3.02 -5.30 -24.92
CA ARG A 19 -2.21 -4.81 -26.03
C ARG A 19 -0.75 -5.23 -25.85
N ARG A 20 -0.45 -6.44 -26.30
CA ARG A 20 0.95 -6.89 -26.51
C ARG A 20 1.56 -6.15 -27.70
N LYS A 21 2.45 -5.21 -27.45
CA LYS A 21 3.40 -4.69 -28.45
C LYS A 21 4.67 -5.54 -28.38
N LYS A 22 4.93 -6.28 -29.48
CA LYS A 22 6.21 -6.96 -29.73
C LYS A 22 7.29 -5.93 -30.09
N PRO A 23 8.50 -5.98 -29.51
CA PRO A 23 9.65 -5.26 -30.04
C PRO A 23 10.25 -6.00 -31.22
N SER A 24 10.39 -5.33 -32.37
CA SER A 24 11.13 -5.81 -33.53
C SER A 24 12.63 -5.65 -33.29
N VAL A 25 13.35 -6.74 -33.34
CA VAL A 25 14.84 -6.76 -33.32
C VAL A 25 15.32 -6.48 -34.74
N SER A 26 16.00 -5.35 -34.93
CA SER A 26 16.67 -5.00 -36.17
C SER A 26 18.14 -5.45 -36.07
N ILE A 27 18.47 -6.45 -36.89
CA ILE A 27 19.85 -6.95 -37.03
C ILE A 27 20.52 -6.07 -38.10
N CYS A 28 21.48 -5.24 -37.70
CA CYS A 28 22.41 -4.62 -38.64
C CYS A 28 23.72 -5.42 -38.65
N ALA A 29 23.96 -6.13 -39.74
CA ALA A 29 25.22 -6.70 -40.08
C ALA A 29 26.15 -5.58 -40.60
N GLY A 30 27.29 -5.40 -39.95
CA GLY A 30 28.34 -4.48 -40.40
C GLY A 30 29.71 -5.18 -40.26
N LEU A 31 30.22 -5.58 -41.38
CA LEU A 31 31.52 -6.23 -41.60
C LEU A 31 32.57 -5.14 -41.78
N VAL A 32 33.55 -5.03 -40.92
CA VAL A 32 34.81 -4.28 -41.21
C VAL A 32 36.03 -5.05 -40.65
N LEU A 33 36.84 -5.49 -41.59
CA LEU A 33 38.21 -5.97 -41.41
C LEU A 33 39.14 -4.84 -40.97
N GLY A 34 39.96 -5.05 -39.98
CA GLY A 34 41.02 -4.14 -39.59
C GLY A 34 42.03 -4.82 -38.67
N LEU A 35 43.08 -5.45 -39.27
CA LEU A 35 44.28 -5.88 -38.55
C LEU A 35 45.00 -4.65 -38.00
N SER A 36 45.26 -4.63 -36.70
CA SER A 36 46.39 -3.87 -36.15
C SER A 36 46.84 -4.52 -34.85
N TRP A 37 47.99 -5.18 -34.95
CA TRP A 37 48.74 -5.71 -33.82
C TRP A 37 49.48 -4.55 -33.15
N ILE A 38 49.08 -4.17 -31.96
CA ILE A 38 49.90 -3.37 -31.04
C ILE A 38 50.06 -4.18 -29.76
N ALA A 39 51.23 -4.76 -29.60
CA ALA A 39 51.64 -5.37 -28.35
C ALA A 39 51.99 -4.26 -27.35
N VAL A 40 51.07 -3.94 -26.46
CA VAL A 40 51.32 -3.11 -25.29
C VAL A 40 51.55 -4.03 -24.10
N THR A 41 52.84 -4.17 -23.72
CA THR A 41 53.23 -4.77 -22.44
C THR A 41 52.78 -3.85 -21.31
N GLY A 42 51.54 -4.00 -20.90
CA GLY A 42 50.99 -3.32 -19.73
C GLY A 42 51.47 -4.05 -18.46
N VAL A 43 52.32 -3.38 -17.69
CA VAL A 43 52.61 -3.73 -16.30
C VAL A 43 51.29 -3.63 -15.54
N GLY A 44 50.62 -4.77 -15.41
CA GLY A 44 49.34 -4.84 -14.67
C GLY A 44 49.61 -4.67 -13.19
N CYS A 45 49.28 -3.50 -12.66
CA CYS A 45 49.03 -3.36 -11.23
C CYS A 45 47.91 -4.37 -10.85
N ARG A 46 48.34 -5.46 -10.17
CA ARG A 46 47.41 -6.32 -9.46
C ARG A 46 46.74 -5.46 -8.37
N THR A 47 45.66 -4.83 -8.69
CA THR A 47 44.72 -4.42 -7.65
C THR A 47 44.23 -5.71 -6.98
N GLN A 48 44.76 -5.99 -5.78
CA GLN A 48 44.13 -6.96 -4.89
C GLN A 48 42.68 -6.52 -4.75
N GLY A 49 41.81 -7.23 -5.46
CA GLY A 49 40.39 -7.06 -5.27
C GLY A 49 40.11 -7.32 -3.78
N PHE A 50 39.80 -6.27 -3.04
CA PHE A 50 39.09 -6.45 -1.80
C PHE A 50 37.82 -7.19 -2.19
N ASP A 51 37.79 -8.51 -1.97
CA ASP A 51 36.56 -9.24 -1.78
C ASP A 51 35.89 -8.61 -0.55
N ALA A 52 35.30 -7.42 -0.74
CA ALA A 52 34.29 -6.91 0.14
C ALA A 52 33.19 -7.97 0.05
N GLY A 53 33.27 -8.93 0.96
CA GLY A 53 32.31 -10.01 1.05
C GLY A 53 30.95 -9.32 0.92
N ARG A 54 30.26 -9.59 -0.17
CA ARG A 54 28.92 -9.08 -0.43
C ARG A 54 28.08 -9.53 0.77
N VAL A 55 28.04 -8.69 1.80
CA VAL A 55 27.08 -8.87 2.90
C VAL A 55 25.72 -8.81 2.23
N GLN A 56 25.22 -10.00 1.86
CA GLN A 56 23.85 -10.08 1.38
C GLN A 56 22.98 -9.48 2.49
N PRO A 57 22.20 -8.45 2.21
CA PRO A 57 21.31 -7.89 3.21
C PRO A 57 20.46 -9.05 3.72
N LYS A 58 20.59 -9.35 5.02
CA LYS A 58 19.79 -10.41 5.66
C LYS A 58 18.32 -10.05 5.43
N VAL A 59 17.68 -10.82 4.55
CA VAL A 59 16.24 -10.65 4.30
C VAL A 59 15.55 -10.83 5.64
N PHE A 60 14.79 -9.81 6.05
CA PHE A 60 14.01 -9.89 7.29
C PHE A 60 12.93 -10.95 7.11
N ASP A 61 13.06 -12.05 7.85
CA ASP A 61 12.05 -13.08 7.96
C ASP A 61 11.17 -12.74 9.19
N PRO A 62 9.91 -12.37 8.98
CA PRO A 62 9.02 -12.03 10.08
C PRO A 62 8.59 -13.24 10.91
N GLY A 63 8.89 -14.48 10.46
CA GLY A 63 8.35 -15.70 11.07
C GLY A 63 6.83 -15.81 10.93
N GLU A 64 6.24 -16.81 11.59
CA GLU A 64 4.79 -17.03 11.65
C GLU A 64 4.20 -16.54 12.97
N GLY A 65 2.90 -16.28 13.00
CA GLY A 65 2.13 -15.93 14.20
C GLY A 65 1.15 -14.78 14.00
N PRO A 66 0.23 -14.57 14.95
CA PRO A 66 -0.81 -13.57 14.86
C PRO A 66 -0.25 -12.13 14.99
N VAL A 67 -0.95 -11.18 14.42
CA VAL A 67 -0.73 -9.74 14.64
C VAL A 67 -1.28 -9.39 16.02
N ASN A 68 -0.51 -8.65 16.84
CA ASN A 68 -0.95 -8.23 18.17
C ASN A 68 -1.52 -6.82 18.19
N SER A 69 -0.99 -5.94 17.33
CA SER A 69 -1.48 -4.58 17.22
C SER A 69 -1.26 -4.02 15.80
N ILE A 70 -1.99 -2.95 15.49
CA ILE A 70 -1.80 -2.21 14.24
C ILE A 70 -1.57 -0.73 14.55
N ARG A 71 -0.77 -0.07 13.70
CA ARG A 71 -0.51 1.37 13.79
C ARG A 71 -0.95 2.03 12.50
N LEU A 72 -1.75 3.08 12.63
CA LEU A 72 -2.22 3.90 11.53
C LEU A 72 -1.51 5.24 11.54
N PHE A 73 -1.06 5.69 10.38
CA PHE A 73 -0.59 7.03 10.10
C PHE A 73 -1.35 7.56 8.89
N THR A 74 -1.70 8.83 8.90
CA THR A 74 -2.39 9.49 7.79
C THR A 74 -1.65 10.76 7.39
N SER A 75 -1.94 11.27 6.18
CA SER A 75 -1.64 12.67 5.87
C SER A 75 -2.35 13.58 6.90
N PRO A 76 -1.71 14.67 7.34
CA PRO A 76 -2.30 15.56 8.35
C PRO A 76 -3.50 16.35 7.82
N VAL A 77 -3.56 16.53 6.50
CA VAL A 77 -4.63 17.22 5.77
C VAL A 77 -5.13 16.37 4.62
N LEU A 78 -6.35 16.62 4.20
CA LEU A 78 -6.89 16.08 2.95
C LEU A 78 -6.25 16.84 1.77
N PHE A 79 -6.17 16.18 0.63
CA PHE A 79 -5.68 16.78 -0.61
C PHE A 79 -6.65 16.52 -1.77
N ASN A 80 -6.50 17.27 -2.84
CA ASN A 80 -7.29 17.11 -4.05
C ASN A 80 -6.62 16.07 -4.96
N LEU A 81 -7.34 15.02 -5.33
CA LEU A 81 -6.86 13.93 -6.17
C LEU A 81 -7.37 14.05 -7.62
N ASP A 82 -8.62 14.47 -7.80
CA ASP A 82 -9.30 14.49 -9.10
C ASP A 82 -9.17 15.83 -9.85
N GLY A 83 -8.67 16.88 -9.21
CA GLY A 83 -8.53 18.23 -9.77
C GLY A 83 -9.80 19.06 -9.77
N GLU A 84 -10.92 18.52 -9.25
CA GLU A 84 -12.13 19.30 -9.01
C GLU A 84 -12.01 20.13 -7.72
N PRO A 85 -12.76 21.21 -7.56
CA PRO A 85 -12.68 22.02 -6.35
C PRO A 85 -12.99 21.23 -5.08
N GLY A 86 -12.13 21.37 -4.07
CA GLY A 86 -12.24 20.78 -2.75
C GLY A 86 -11.34 19.56 -2.55
N PRO A 87 -10.96 19.27 -1.28
CA PRO A 87 -10.17 18.11 -0.93
C PRO A 87 -11.06 16.85 -0.95
N ASP A 88 -10.53 15.75 -1.49
CA ASP A 88 -11.28 14.52 -1.71
C ASP A 88 -10.51 13.25 -1.37
N ALA A 89 -9.25 13.36 -0.97
CA ALA A 89 -8.44 12.19 -0.69
C ALA A 89 -7.49 12.38 0.49
N PHE A 90 -7.02 11.27 1.04
CA PHE A 90 -5.94 11.23 2.01
C PHE A 90 -5.05 10.01 1.80
N LYS A 91 -3.81 10.10 2.29
CA LYS A 91 -2.91 8.95 2.36
C LYS A 91 -3.00 8.30 3.73
N ALA A 92 -3.05 6.98 3.74
CA ALA A 92 -2.98 6.19 4.96
C ALA A 92 -1.86 5.17 4.84
N ARG A 93 -1.12 4.97 5.94
CA ARG A 93 -0.09 3.94 6.07
C ARG A 93 -0.38 3.11 7.31
N VAL A 94 -0.44 1.80 7.13
CA VAL A 94 -0.72 0.85 8.20
C VAL A 94 0.47 -0.08 8.40
N TYR A 95 0.82 -0.31 9.66
CA TYR A 95 1.82 -1.29 10.08
C TYR A 95 1.15 -2.35 10.95
N ALA A 96 1.43 -3.61 10.65
CA ALA A 96 1.09 -4.72 11.54
C ALA A 96 2.28 -4.98 12.47
N VAL A 97 2.01 -5.12 13.76
CA VAL A 97 3.02 -5.33 14.79
C VAL A 97 2.75 -6.63 15.52
N ARG A 98 3.83 -7.36 15.76
CA ARG A 98 3.86 -8.58 16.55
C ARG A 98 4.86 -8.39 17.69
N ASP A 99 4.44 -8.66 18.91
CA ASP A 99 5.25 -8.38 20.11
C ASP A 99 6.57 -9.16 20.14
N SER A 100 6.60 -10.33 19.52
CA SER A 100 7.81 -11.16 19.44
C SER A 100 8.85 -10.67 18.42
N VAL A 101 8.52 -9.68 17.58
CA VAL A 101 9.35 -9.24 16.47
C VAL A 101 9.54 -7.72 16.51
N PRO A 102 10.81 -7.21 16.46
CA PRO A 102 11.08 -5.78 16.62
C PRO A 102 10.68 -4.92 15.42
N LYS A 103 10.35 -5.56 14.29
CA LYS A 103 9.97 -4.85 13.04
C LYS A 103 8.54 -5.15 12.65
N PRO A 104 7.85 -4.22 11.98
CA PRO A 104 6.54 -4.48 11.41
C PRO A 104 6.54 -5.71 10.48
N VAL A 105 5.51 -6.53 10.61
CA VAL A 105 5.34 -7.79 9.90
C VAL A 105 4.29 -7.66 8.78
N PRO A 106 4.25 -8.55 7.79
CA PRO A 106 3.13 -8.57 6.85
C PRO A 106 1.86 -9.04 7.55
N PHE A 107 0.70 -8.56 7.10
CA PHE A 107 -0.57 -9.23 7.37
C PHE A 107 -0.53 -10.60 6.69
N THR A 108 -0.86 -11.65 7.40
CA THR A 108 -0.91 -13.01 6.83
C THR A 108 -2.25 -13.22 6.11
N GLU A 109 -3.29 -13.43 6.89
CA GLU A 109 -4.66 -13.59 6.41
C GLU A 109 -5.55 -12.65 7.21
N GLY A 110 -6.75 -12.39 6.70
CA GLY A 110 -7.71 -11.51 7.37
C GLY A 110 -8.16 -10.34 6.49
N THR A 111 -8.87 -9.41 7.13
CA THR A 111 -9.42 -8.23 6.45
C THR A 111 -9.01 -6.97 7.19
N LEU A 112 -8.36 -6.05 6.47
CA LEU A 112 -8.07 -4.70 6.93
C LEU A 112 -9.16 -3.76 6.45
N GLU A 113 -9.78 -3.04 7.38
CA GLU A 113 -10.74 -1.98 7.06
C GLU A 113 -10.17 -0.64 7.52
N ILE A 114 -10.26 0.36 6.66
CA ILE A 114 -9.98 1.76 6.99
C ILE A 114 -11.34 2.47 7.02
N ILE A 115 -11.65 3.11 8.13
CA ILE A 115 -12.97 3.65 8.44
C ILE A 115 -12.83 5.13 8.72
N ILE A 116 -13.63 5.97 8.08
CA ILE A 116 -13.67 7.41 8.32
C ILE A 116 -14.98 7.80 8.99
N PHE A 117 -14.89 8.66 9.98
CA PHE A 117 -16.00 9.23 10.73
C PHE A 117 -15.95 10.76 10.68
N ASP A 118 -17.09 11.40 10.77
CA ASP A 118 -17.18 12.84 10.98
C ASP A 118 -16.84 13.17 12.43
N GLU A 119 -15.85 14.05 12.70
CA GLU A 119 -15.40 14.34 14.08
C GLU A 119 -16.43 15.12 14.91
N ALA A 120 -17.42 15.73 14.26
CA ALA A 120 -18.55 16.37 14.95
C ALA A 120 -19.47 15.38 15.67
N SER A 121 -19.35 14.10 15.40
CA SER A 121 -20.09 13.04 16.08
C SER A 121 -19.65 12.93 17.52
N ASN A 122 -20.54 13.15 18.45
CA ASN A 122 -20.30 12.96 19.87
C ASN A 122 -19.89 11.51 20.08
N ARG A 123 -18.71 11.25 20.69
CA ARG A 123 -18.12 9.91 20.88
C ARG A 123 -19.02 8.92 21.61
N ASP A 124 -20.10 9.42 22.23
CA ASP A 124 -21.09 8.63 22.95
C ASP A 124 -22.27 8.15 22.09
N GLN A 125 -22.41 8.64 20.86
CA GLN A 125 -23.37 8.14 19.87
C GLN A 125 -22.62 7.30 18.85
N GLN A 126 -23.12 6.09 18.64
CA GLN A 126 -22.66 5.16 17.60
C GLN A 126 -23.06 5.69 16.20
N ASP A 127 -22.50 6.83 15.81
CA ASP A 127 -22.76 7.35 14.49
C ASP A 127 -22.22 6.42 13.43
N PRO A 128 -22.96 6.18 12.35
CA PRO A 128 -22.51 5.34 11.27
C PRO A 128 -21.25 5.95 10.64
N PRO A 129 -20.30 5.13 10.20
CA PRO A 129 -19.13 5.62 9.49
C PRO A 129 -19.56 6.35 8.22
N ARG A 130 -18.82 7.42 7.87
CA ARG A 130 -19.01 8.11 6.60
C ARG A 130 -18.71 7.17 5.44
N GLN A 131 -17.61 6.45 5.52
CA GLN A 131 -17.14 5.53 4.49
C GLN A 131 -16.23 4.45 5.10
N VAL A 132 -16.22 3.27 4.47
CA VAL A 132 -15.38 2.13 4.85
C VAL A 132 -14.74 1.57 3.59
N TRP A 133 -13.42 1.39 3.63
CA TRP A 133 -12.66 0.67 2.62
C TRP A 133 -12.19 -0.65 3.23
N SER A 134 -12.40 -1.75 2.51
CA SER A 134 -12.09 -3.09 2.96
C SER A 134 -11.09 -3.77 2.02
N PHE A 135 -10.00 -4.31 2.56
CA PHE A 135 -8.91 -4.92 1.84
C PHE A 135 -8.60 -6.30 2.41
N SER A 136 -8.55 -7.31 1.57
CA SER A 136 -8.21 -8.68 1.97
C SER A 136 -7.41 -9.40 0.88
N GLY A 137 -6.68 -10.44 1.26
CA GLY A 137 -5.93 -11.31 0.36
C GLY A 137 -5.04 -10.53 -0.63
N LEU A 138 -5.12 -10.88 -1.91
CA LEU A 138 -4.29 -10.26 -2.97
C LEU A 138 -4.52 -8.75 -3.13
N VAL A 139 -5.71 -8.24 -2.78
CA VAL A 139 -5.98 -6.80 -2.84
C VAL A 139 -5.17 -6.07 -1.79
N LEU A 140 -5.13 -6.60 -0.57
CA LEU A 140 -4.31 -6.06 0.51
C LEU A 140 -2.80 -6.14 0.16
N ASP A 141 -2.36 -7.26 -0.38
CA ASP A 141 -0.95 -7.48 -0.76
C ASP A 141 -0.43 -6.49 -1.80
N ARG A 142 -1.27 -5.98 -2.69
CA ARG A 142 -0.87 -4.94 -3.67
C ARG A 142 -0.44 -3.62 -3.02
N HIS A 143 -0.88 -3.36 -1.81
CA HIS A 143 -0.53 -2.17 -1.04
C HIS A 143 0.70 -2.38 -0.15
N ARG A 144 1.24 -3.62 -0.11
CA ARG A 144 2.38 -3.97 0.73
C ARG A 144 3.69 -3.40 0.17
N ILE A 145 4.42 -2.72 1.03
CA ILE A 145 5.75 -2.18 0.76
C ILE A 145 6.72 -2.77 1.77
N GLN A 146 7.82 -3.33 1.28
CA GLN A 146 8.92 -3.77 2.13
C GLN A 146 9.98 -2.68 2.22
N THR A 147 10.33 -2.31 3.44
CA THR A 147 11.32 -1.27 3.74
C THR A 147 12.40 -1.82 4.68
N SER A 148 13.44 -1.03 4.93
CA SER A 148 14.49 -1.39 5.90
C SER A 148 13.96 -1.54 7.34
N ILE A 149 12.84 -0.88 7.66
CA ILE A 149 12.20 -0.95 8.99
C ILE A 149 11.15 -2.06 9.10
N GLY A 150 10.84 -2.78 8.02
CA GLY A 150 9.83 -3.84 7.97
C GLY A 150 8.79 -3.64 6.88
N TYR A 151 7.60 -4.20 7.08
CA TYR A 151 6.51 -4.12 6.13
C TYR A 151 5.54 -3.00 6.47
N SER A 152 5.06 -2.26 5.45
CA SER A 152 3.97 -1.29 5.55
C SER A 152 2.95 -1.53 4.45
N TYR A 153 1.76 -0.96 4.63
CA TYR A 153 0.70 -0.95 3.64
C TYR A 153 0.27 0.48 3.38
N ASP A 154 0.44 0.94 2.14
CA ASP A 154 0.21 2.33 1.75
C ASP A 154 -1.04 2.43 0.89
N PHE A 155 -1.93 3.33 1.27
CA PHE A 155 -3.21 3.57 0.60
C PHE A 155 -3.33 5.04 0.22
N THR A 156 -3.90 5.29 -0.94
CA THR A 156 -4.49 6.59 -1.31
C THR A 156 -5.99 6.35 -1.39
N LEU A 157 -6.75 7.01 -0.53
CA LEU A 157 -8.16 6.75 -0.31
C LEU A 157 -8.96 7.99 -0.69
N GLU A 158 -9.89 7.79 -1.61
CA GLU A 158 -10.80 8.83 -2.10
C GLU A 158 -12.08 8.85 -1.26
N ILE A 159 -12.50 10.04 -0.85
CA ILE A 159 -13.68 10.25 -0.02
C ILE A 159 -14.84 10.65 -0.92
N ASP A 160 -16.00 10.02 -0.68
CA ASP A 160 -17.23 10.36 -1.36
C ASP A 160 -17.64 11.82 -1.06
N LYS A 161 -17.70 12.64 -2.12
CA LYS A 161 -18.12 14.06 -2.08
C LYS A 161 -19.63 14.27 -2.00
N SER A 162 -20.42 13.19 -2.03
CA SER A 162 -21.91 13.29 -1.97
C SER A 162 -22.43 13.99 -0.71
N LYS A 163 -21.61 14.00 0.35
CA LYS A 163 -21.89 14.69 1.60
C LYS A 163 -20.81 15.73 1.88
N PRO A 164 -21.18 16.95 2.32
CA PRO A 164 -20.19 17.97 2.69
C PRO A 164 -19.26 17.44 3.78
N LEU A 165 -17.96 17.75 3.65
CA LEU A 165 -16.97 17.36 4.63
C LEU A 165 -17.04 18.32 5.83
N PRO A 166 -16.97 17.80 7.07
CA PRO A 166 -16.81 18.63 8.27
C PRO A 166 -15.38 19.20 8.31
N GLY A 167 -15.13 20.18 9.18
CA GLY A 167 -13.79 20.77 9.34
C GLY A 167 -12.72 19.78 9.81
N LYS A 168 -13.12 18.63 10.36
CA LYS A 168 -12.26 17.53 10.76
C LYS A 168 -12.94 16.18 10.59
N VAL A 169 -12.14 15.17 10.27
CA VAL A 169 -12.57 13.78 10.20
C VAL A 169 -11.66 12.91 11.06
N SER A 170 -12.20 11.81 11.57
CA SER A 170 -11.44 10.81 12.33
C SER A 170 -11.31 9.54 11.52
N VAL A 171 -10.10 9.00 11.42
CA VAL A 171 -9.80 7.77 10.69
C VAL A 171 -9.36 6.69 11.67
N VAL A 172 -9.89 5.49 11.49
CA VAL A 172 -9.57 4.30 12.28
C VAL A 172 -9.21 3.16 11.33
N ALA A 173 -8.17 2.41 11.65
CA ALA A 173 -7.94 1.12 11.00
C ALA A 173 -8.42 0.00 11.92
N LYS A 174 -9.11 -0.98 11.35
CA LYS A 174 -9.56 -2.22 12.00
C LYS A 174 -9.05 -3.41 11.21
N PHE A 175 -8.41 -4.34 11.88
CA PHE A 175 -7.99 -5.60 11.28
C PHE A 175 -8.76 -6.75 11.92
N THR A 176 -9.42 -7.55 11.10
CA THR A 176 -10.10 -8.77 11.50
C THR A 176 -9.22 -9.96 11.13
N GLN A 177 -8.71 -10.68 12.11
CA GLN A 177 -7.92 -11.89 11.91
C GLN A 177 -8.80 -13.05 11.44
N PRO A 178 -8.22 -14.15 10.89
CA PRO A 178 -8.97 -15.31 10.43
C PRO A 178 -9.79 -15.99 11.53
N ASP A 179 -9.34 -15.92 12.77
CA ASP A 179 -10.01 -16.45 13.96
C ASP A 179 -11.14 -15.54 14.50
N GLY A 180 -11.37 -14.40 13.83
CA GLY A 180 -12.38 -13.41 14.19
C GLY A 180 -11.94 -12.38 15.23
N VAL A 181 -10.70 -12.42 15.71
CA VAL A 181 -10.17 -11.42 16.64
C VAL A 181 -10.07 -10.07 15.93
N LEU A 182 -10.58 -9.01 16.59
CA LEU A 182 -10.58 -7.64 16.09
C LEU A 182 -9.45 -6.85 16.74
N ILE A 183 -8.66 -6.18 15.90
CA ILE A 183 -7.57 -5.30 16.33
C ILE A 183 -7.83 -3.91 15.76
N PHE A 184 -7.79 -2.89 16.62
CA PHE A 184 -8.01 -1.50 16.24
C PHE A 184 -6.73 -0.68 16.41
N ALA A 185 -6.47 0.20 15.44
CA ALA A 185 -5.50 1.26 15.61
C ALA A 185 -6.10 2.41 16.46
N LYS A 186 -5.21 3.22 17.04
CA LYS A 186 -5.66 4.49 17.63
C LYS A 186 -6.24 5.38 16.54
N PRO A 187 -7.39 6.05 16.79
CA PRO A 187 -7.95 7.02 15.87
C PRO A 187 -6.96 8.14 15.56
N VAL A 188 -6.96 8.59 14.30
CA VAL A 188 -6.16 9.73 13.83
C VAL A 188 -7.11 10.78 13.25
N SER A 189 -7.00 12.03 13.73
CA SER A 189 -7.78 13.15 13.18
C SER A 189 -7.06 13.79 12.01
N ILE A 190 -7.81 14.10 10.95
CA ILE A 190 -7.34 14.82 9.75
C ILE A 190 -8.12 16.13 9.66
N THR A 191 -7.40 17.23 9.44
CA THR A 191 -8.02 18.54 9.20
C THR A 191 -8.47 18.63 7.74
N VAL A 192 -9.67 19.16 7.54
CA VAL A 192 -10.23 19.48 6.21
C VAL A 192 -10.03 20.98 6.00
N GLU A 193 -9.06 21.32 5.16
CA GLU A 193 -8.85 22.70 4.74
C GLU A 193 -9.78 23.03 3.59
N PRO A 194 -10.45 24.21 3.62
CA PRO A 194 -11.40 24.63 2.59
C PRO A 194 -10.73 24.94 1.24
#